data_22fcff6d8c362c20c34d3ab282df385d
#
_entry.id   22fcff6d8c362c20c34d3ab282df385d
#
_cell.length_a   1.000
_cell.length_b   1.000
_cell.length_c   1.000
_cell.angle_alpha   90.00
_cell.angle_beta   90.00
_cell.angle_gamma   90.00
#
_symmetry.space_group_name_H-M   'P 1'
#
loop_
_entity.id
_entity.type
_entity.pdbx_description
1 polymer ?
#
loop_
_entity_poly.entity_id
_entity_poly.type
_entity_poly.pdbx_seq_one_letter_code
_entity_poly.pdbx_strand_id
1 'polypeptide(L)'
;MNRDQWERLKTLFHGALEQSPQTRLEWLAGEAGSDEMLAREAAALVAAHDTAEGFLETPPNIDPADIVGPDFLAPGTRIGPYEIEREIGRGGMGIVYCARDVRLDRRVALKSLPVVHESDAMPRERLRREARAAATISHPAVATVYALEEIDGRLFIASELVEGHTLRSHIDRAPLERAQALAIAADIARALCAAHDAGVIHRDLKPENVLITAGGAVKVLDFGIAQVESVAMTRLTRPGAAVGTPAYMPPEQLLGAVTDARADIYALGVVLTEMLTGLHPLTPGRRPMPVSASEIAWRCIQSDPDQRYQSARELLAALEHELAHPPGAAVNHAAPEIRAEPSRWWWEFHQAAAAVVYGVMTWPAWIARGVIGGRQGNAMFVAVLSAAIVAVTLRLHLWFTSRSYPAELGWARARAAAWIVAADSVFAGALVVGGVLIGDTRPELAVAQIAVGVGAAVAFLLIEPATARAAFRSKTA
;
A
#
# COMPACT_ATOMS: atom_id res chain seq x y z
N MET A 1 -13.51 -25.55 1.32
CA MET A 1 -12.41 -26.26 2.02
C MET A 1 -12.33 -25.71 3.44
N ASN A 2 -12.38 -26.56 4.48
CA ASN A 2 -12.24 -26.16 5.86
C ASN A 2 -10.74 -26.10 6.26
N ARG A 3 -10.44 -25.66 7.50
CA ARG A 3 -9.05 -25.49 7.98
C ARG A 3 -8.26 -26.80 8.00
N ASP A 4 -8.91 -27.90 8.38
CA ASP A 4 -8.25 -29.22 8.49
C ASP A 4 -7.94 -29.79 7.11
N GLN A 5 -8.84 -29.59 6.14
CA GLN A 5 -8.62 -29.94 4.74
C GLN A 5 -7.46 -29.13 4.12
N TRP A 6 -7.34 -27.84 4.48
CA TRP A 6 -6.23 -27.00 4.03
C TRP A 6 -4.88 -27.44 4.58
N GLU A 7 -4.79 -27.77 5.87
CA GLU A 7 -3.54 -28.28 6.47
C GLU A 7 -3.14 -29.63 5.86
N ARG A 8 -4.13 -30.49 5.60
CA ARG A 8 -3.89 -31.79 4.95
C ARG A 8 -3.44 -31.62 3.49
N LEU A 9 -4.00 -30.67 2.75
CA LEU A 9 -3.57 -30.32 1.39
C LEU A 9 -2.11 -29.83 1.35
N LYS A 10 -1.70 -28.98 2.28
CA LYS A 10 -0.30 -28.55 2.40
C LYS A 10 0.65 -29.72 2.67
N THR A 11 0.28 -30.61 3.58
CA THR A 11 1.09 -31.79 3.91
C THR A 11 1.28 -32.66 2.69
N LEU A 12 0.22 -32.94 1.93
CA LEU A 12 0.27 -33.70 0.68
C LEU A 12 1.13 -33.01 -0.38
N PHE A 13 0.99 -31.70 -0.54
CA PHE A 13 1.78 -30.94 -1.50
C PHE A 13 3.28 -30.98 -1.19
N HIS A 14 3.67 -30.70 0.06
CA HIS A 14 5.09 -30.75 0.46
C HIS A 14 5.66 -32.17 0.40
N GLY A 15 4.90 -33.16 0.84
CA GLY A 15 5.34 -34.57 0.73
C GLY A 15 5.51 -35.06 -0.71
N ALA A 16 4.67 -34.57 -1.62
CA ALA A 16 4.83 -34.87 -3.06
C ALA A 16 6.08 -34.23 -3.65
N LEU A 17 6.46 -33.02 -3.22
CA LEU A 17 7.68 -32.38 -3.70
C LEU A 17 8.97 -33.08 -3.24
N GLU A 18 8.92 -33.85 -2.17
CA GLU A 18 10.03 -34.70 -1.71
C GLU A 18 10.20 -35.97 -2.55
N GLN A 19 9.19 -36.34 -3.36
CA GLN A 19 9.24 -37.47 -4.25
C GLN A 19 9.83 -37.11 -5.62
N SER A 20 10.35 -38.12 -6.33
CA SER A 20 10.81 -37.95 -7.71
C SER A 20 9.62 -37.54 -8.62
N PRO A 21 9.81 -36.72 -9.68
CA PRO A 21 8.73 -36.29 -10.56
C PRO A 21 7.87 -37.43 -11.13
N GLN A 22 8.48 -38.60 -11.32
CA GLN A 22 7.81 -39.80 -11.90
C GLN A 22 6.90 -40.51 -10.88
N THR A 23 7.16 -40.39 -9.58
CA THR A 23 6.43 -41.10 -8.52
C THR A 23 5.47 -40.22 -7.73
N ARG A 24 5.49 -38.90 -7.96
CA ARG A 24 4.68 -37.91 -7.22
C ARG A 24 3.18 -38.19 -7.27
N LEU A 25 2.65 -38.51 -8.45
CA LEU A 25 1.21 -38.73 -8.63
C LEU A 25 0.74 -40.04 -7.99
N GLU A 26 1.56 -41.12 -8.07
CA GLU A 26 1.25 -42.36 -7.41
C GLU A 26 1.30 -42.22 -5.88
N TRP A 27 2.30 -41.49 -5.37
CA TRP A 27 2.42 -41.20 -3.95
C TRP A 27 1.23 -40.39 -3.44
N LEU A 28 0.81 -39.32 -4.18
CA LEU A 28 -0.37 -38.53 -3.85
C LEU A 28 -1.65 -39.35 -3.79
N ALA A 29 -1.86 -40.24 -4.76
CA ALA A 29 -3.04 -41.10 -4.80
C ALA A 29 -3.07 -42.06 -3.60
N GLY A 30 -1.91 -42.58 -3.17
CA GLY A 30 -1.80 -43.45 -2.01
C GLY A 30 -2.04 -42.73 -0.69
N GLU A 31 -1.45 -41.54 -0.50
CA GLU A 31 -1.48 -40.81 0.76
C GLU A 31 -2.78 -40.01 0.98
N ALA A 32 -3.45 -39.61 -0.09
CA ALA A 32 -4.76 -38.96 -0.01
C ALA A 32 -5.88 -39.96 0.39
N GLY A 33 -5.66 -41.24 0.22
CA GLY A 33 -6.61 -42.30 0.56
C GLY A 33 -7.91 -42.21 -0.25
N SER A 34 -9.07 -42.20 0.43
CA SER A 34 -10.39 -42.14 -0.22
C SER A 34 -10.85 -40.71 -0.57
N ASP A 35 -10.05 -39.66 -0.29
CA ASP A 35 -10.40 -38.29 -0.57
C ASP A 35 -9.90 -37.87 -1.97
N GLU A 36 -10.65 -38.29 -2.99
CA GLU A 36 -10.34 -37.99 -4.39
C GLU A 36 -10.31 -36.48 -4.72
N MET A 37 -11.03 -35.64 -3.98
CA MET A 37 -11.03 -34.19 -4.20
C MET A 37 -9.71 -33.59 -3.71
N LEU A 38 -9.24 -34.02 -2.55
CA LEU A 38 -7.99 -33.57 -1.97
C LEU A 38 -6.78 -34.04 -2.82
N ALA A 39 -6.83 -35.27 -3.36
CA ALA A 39 -5.82 -35.80 -4.29
C ALA A 39 -5.72 -34.94 -5.57
N ARG A 40 -6.86 -34.59 -6.16
CA ARG A 40 -6.92 -33.75 -7.38
C ARG A 40 -6.38 -32.33 -7.14
N GLU A 41 -6.76 -31.71 -6.03
CA GLU A 41 -6.27 -30.38 -5.66
C GLU A 41 -4.75 -30.39 -5.42
N ALA A 42 -4.22 -31.40 -4.70
CA ALA A 42 -2.80 -31.55 -4.49
C ALA A 42 -2.03 -31.79 -5.80
N ALA A 43 -2.55 -32.62 -6.69
CA ALA A 43 -1.95 -32.87 -8.00
C ALA A 43 -1.94 -31.61 -8.89
N ALA A 44 -3.00 -30.80 -8.84
CA ALA A 44 -3.05 -29.52 -9.56
C ALA A 44 -1.99 -28.52 -9.06
N LEU A 45 -1.75 -28.47 -7.73
CA LEU A 45 -0.71 -27.62 -7.14
C LEU A 45 0.70 -28.09 -7.53
N VAL A 46 0.95 -29.41 -7.53
CA VAL A 46 2.23 -29.98 -7.97
C VAL A 46 2.48 -29.70 -9.44
N ALA A 47 1.48 -29.89 -10.30
CA ALA A 47 1.60 -29.59 -11.73
C ALA A 47 1.88 -28.09 -11.98
N ALA A 48 1.24 -27.20 -11.22
CA ALA A 48 1.52 -25.77 -11.28
C ALA A 48 2.94 -25.44 -10.82
N HIS A 49 3.44 -26.10 -9.78
CA HIS A 49 4.81 -25.94 -9.29
C HIS A 49 5.85 -26.42 -10.33
N ASP A 50 5.66 -27.62 -10.89
CA ASP A 50 6.56 -28.19 -11.90
C ASP A 50 6.58 -27.34 -13.20
N THR A 51 5.47 -26.69 -13.52
CA THR A 51 5.39 -25.75 -14.66
C THR A 51 6.11 -24.43 -14.35
N ALA A 52 6.24 -24.05 -13.05
CA ALA A 52 6.92 -22.84 -12.62
C ALA A 52 8.45 -23.01 -12.51
N GLU A 53 8.97 -24.24 -12.35
CA GLU A 53 10.42 -24.54 -12.24
C GLU A 53 11.23 -24.31 -13.54
N GLY A 54 10.67 -23.79 -14.59
CA GLY A 54 11.39 -23.37 -15.80
C GLY A 54 11.09 -21.92 -16.19
N PHE A 55 10.28 -21.22 -15.41
CA PHE A 55 9.73 -19.91 -15.80
C PHE A 55 10.78 -18.81 -15.91
N LEU A 56 11.95 -18.96 -15.27
CA LEU A 56 13.04 -17.95 -15.30
C LEU A 56 14.29 -18.43 -16.09
N GLU A 57 14.35 -19.70 -16.50
CA GLU A 57 15.55 -20.27 -17.15
C GLU A 57 15.45 -20.36 -18.67
N THR A 58 14.28 -20.33 -19.23
CA THR A 58 14.08 -20.27 -20.68
C THR A 58 13.32 -19.01 -21.01
N PRO A 59 13.87 -18.08 -21.84
CA PRO A 59 13.03 -16.99 -22.33
C PRO A 59 11.83 -17.64 -23.04
N PRO A 60 10.59 -17.23 -22.71
CA PRO A 60 9.42 -17.82 -23.32
C PRO A 60 9.57 -17.64 -24.85
N ASN A 61 9.48 -18.74 -25.58
CA ASN A 61 9.30 -18.68 -27.03
C ASN A 61 7.86 -18.21 -27.28
N ILE A 62 7.65 -16.92 -27.02
CA ILE A 62 6.37 -16.27 -27.23
C ILE A 62 6.33 -15.94 -28.71
N ASP A 63 5.43 -16.60 -29.44
CA ASP A 63 5.10 -16.21 -30.80
C ASP A 63 4.74 -14.71 -30.75
N PRO A 64 5.37 -13.84 -31.58
CA PRO A 64 4.96 -12.44 -31.66
C PRO A 64 3.46 -12.24 -31.82
N ALA A 65 2.73 -13.23 -32.37
CA ALA A 65 1.27 -13.24 -32.49
C ALA A 65 0.55 -13.47 -31.15
N ASP A 66 1.18 -14.14 -30.17
CA ASP A 66 0.61 -14.35 -28.82
C ASP A 66 0.84 -13.17 -27.88
N ILE A 67 1.86 -12.33 -28.18
CA ILE A 67 2.09 -11.04 -27.50
C ILE A 67 1.09 -9.99 -27.99
N VAL A 68 0.66 -10.10 -29.23
CA VAL A 68 -0.36 -9.26 -29.86
C VAL A 68 -1.71 -9.86 -29.51
N GLY A 69 -2.26 -9.53 -28.32
CA GLY A 69 -3.62 -9.93 -27.97
C GLY A 69 -4.61 -9.53 -29.07
N PRO A 70 -5.80 -10.16 -29.14
CA PRO A 70 -6.80 -9.95 -30.20
C PRO A 70 -7.24 -8.49 -30.37
N ASP A 71 -6.77 -7.59 -29.51
CA ASP A 71 -7.12 -6.18 -29.46
C ASP A 71 -6.09 -5.23 -30.08
N PHE A 72 -4.97 -5.74 -30.61
CA PHE A 72 -3.93 -4.91 -31.22
C PHE A 72 -4.37 -4.42 -32.62
N LEU A 73 -4.29 -3.10 -32.80
CA LEU A 73 -4.54 -2.45 -34.07
C LEU A 73 -3.19 -2.05 -34.71
N ALA A 74 -2.86 -2.69 -35.82
CA ALA A 74 -1.61 -2.39 -36.53
C ALA A 74 -1.62 -0.96 -37.14
N PRO A 75 -0.45 -0.32 -37.29
CA PRO A 75 -0.36 0.92 -38.07
C PRO A 75 -0.99 0.78 -39.48
N GLY A 76 -1.71 1.80 -39.89
CA GLY A 76 -2.49 1.81 -41.14
C GLY A 76 -3.90 1.19 -41.02
N THR A 77 -4.22 0.54 -39.88
CA THR A 77 -5.60 0.05 -39.65
C THR A 77 -6.56 1.23 -39.55
N ARG A 78 -7.69 1.13 -40.25
CA ARG A 78 -8.74 2.13 -40.17
C ARG A 78 -9.88 1.65 -39.27
N ILE A 79 -10.20 2.42 -38.25
CA ILE A 79 -11.27 2.19 -37.27
C ILE A 79 -12.26 3.36 -37.39
N GLY A 80 -13.38 3.15 -38.02
CA GLY A 80 -14.32 4.23 -38.33
C GLY A 80 -13.62 5.40 -39.04
N PRO A 81 -13.64 6.60 -38.45
CA PRO A 81 -12.97 7.78 -39.03
C PRO A 81 -11.50 7.92 -38.64
N TYR A 82 -10.94 6.99 -37.88
CA TYR A 82 -9.57 7.07 -37.35
C TYR A 82 -8.65 6.10 -38.08
N GLU A 83 -7.48 6.60 -38.48
CA GLU A 83 -6.40 5.80 -39.06
C GLU A 83 -5.27 5.70 -38.02
N ILE A 84 -4.93 4.48 -37.61
CA ILE A 84 -3.92 4.22 -36.61
C ILE A 84 -2.53 4.53 -37.18
N GLU A 85 -1.79 5.43 -36.53
CA GLU A 85 -0.39 5.71 -36.89
C GLU A 85 0.59 4.83 -36.11
N ARG A 86 0.38 4.73 -34.79
CA ARG A 86 1.24 3.92 -33.89
C ARG A 86 0.58 3.75 -32.52
N GLU A 87 1.03 2.73 -31.77
CA GLU A 87 0.75 2.62 -30.33
C GLU A 87 1.58 3.67 -29.57
N ILE A 88 0.97 4.32 -28.55
CA ILE A 88 1.63 5.28 -27.68
C ILE A 88 1.61 4.87 -26.21
N GLY A 89 0.79 3.91 -25.82
CA GLY A 89 0.73 3.38 -24.48
C GLY A 89 -0.13 2.14 -24.37
N ARG A 90 0.22 1.27 -23.43
CA ARG A 90 -0.52 0.05 -23.10
C ARG A 90 -0.58 -0.13 -21.59
N GLY A 91 -1.75 -0.46 -21.05
CA GLY A 91 -1.94 -0.70 -19.64
C GLY A 91 -3.16 -1.56 -19.37
N GLY A 92 -3.44 -1.81 -18.08
CA GLY A 92 -4.62 -2.58 -17.66
C GLY A 92 -5.96 -1.97 -18.12
N MET A 93 -5.96 -0.69 -18.53
CA MET A 93 -7.12 0.06 -18.98
C MET A 93 -7.27 0.12 -20.51
N GLY A 94 -6.51 -0.71 -21.24
CA GLY A 94 -6.56 -0.76 -22.71
C GLY A 94 -5.29 -0.25 -23.38
N ILE A 95 -5.40 -0.07 -24.69
CA ILE A 95 -4.30 0.39 -25.54
C ILE A 95 -4.64 1.79 -26.03
N VAL A 96 -3.64 2.67 -25.99
CA VAL A 96 -3.75 4.04 -26.51
C VAL A 96 -2.91 4.15 -27.76
N TYR A 97 -3.54 4.64 -28.83
CA TYR A 97 -2.93 4.85 -30.14
C TYR A 97 -2.81 6.33 -30.46
N CYS A 98 -1.75 6.71 -31.14
CA CYS A 98 -1.77 7.91 -31.97
C CYS A 98 -2.51 7.57 -33.24
N ALA A 99 -3.59 8.28 -33.53
CA ALA A 99 -4.41 8.09 -34.72
C ALA A 99 -4.72 9.42 -35.41
N ARG A 100 -4.97 9.36 -36.71
CA ARG A 100 -5.42 10.52 -37.49
C ARG A 100 -6.93 10.47 -37.68
N ASP A 101 -7.65 11.48 -37.19
CA ASP A 101 -9.06 11.70 -37.54
C ASP A 101 -9.12 12.24 -38.96
N VAL A 102 -9.51 11.41 -39.89
CA VAL A 102 -9.54 11.76 -41.33
C VAL A 102 -10.64 12.77 -41.69
N ARG A 103 -11.67 12.96 -40.83
CA ARG A 103 -12.73 13.94 -41.02
C ARG A 103 -12.25 15.37 -40.76
N LEU A 104 -11.39 15.53 -39.78
CA LEU A 104 -10.90 16.83 -39.28
C LEU A 104 -9.41 17.05 -39.59
N ASP A 105 -8.77 16.08 -40.23
CA ASP A 105 -7.36 16.07 -40.59
C ASP A 105 -6.43 16.44 -39.44
N ARG A 106 -6.65 15.81 -38.28
CA ARG A 106 -5.88 16.05 -37.07
C ARG A 106 -5.44 14.76 -36.39
N ARG A 107 -4.34 14.81 -35.66
CA ARG A 107 -3.91 13.72 -34.79
C ARG A 107 -4.69 13.73 -33.48
N VAL A 108 -5.02 12.54 -32.98
CA VAL A 108 -5.73 12.32 -31.73
C VAL A 108 -5.07 11.17 -30.96
N ALA A 109 -5.22 11.17 -29.62
CA ALA A 109 -5.01 9.98 -28.82
C ALA A 109 -6.32 9.16 -28.86
N LEU A 110 -6.24 7.93 -29.34
CA LEU A 110 -7.38 7.02 -29.45
C LEU A 110 -7.19 5.87 -28.45
N LYS A 111 -7.94 5.89 -27.35
CA LYS A 111 -7.90 4.86 -26.31
C LYS A 111 -8.96 3.80 -26.62
N SER A 112 -8.51 2.56 -26.85
CA SER A 112 -9.39 1.39 -26.94
C SER A 112 -9.73 0.92 -25.54
N LEU A 113 -11.03 0.80 -25.24
CA LEU A 113 -11.48 0.29 -23.95
C LEU A 113 -11.68 -1.23 -24.03
N PRO A 114 -11.49 -1.96 -22.90
CA PRO A 114 -11.73 -3.39 -22.86
C PRO A 114 -13.13 -3.76 -23.30
N VAL A 115 -13.28 -4.90 -23.97
CA VAL A 115 -14.58 -5.39 -24.43
C VAL A 115 -15.47 -5.70 -23.23
N VAL A 116 -16.49 -4.89 -23.03
CA VAL A 116 -17.57 -5.19 -22.09
C VAL A 116 -18.57 -6.08 -22.83
N HIS A 117 -18.77 -7.31 -22.33
CA HIS A 117 -19.70 -8.25 -22.99
C HIS A 117 -21.10 -7.63 -23.16
N GLU A 118 -21.75 -7.96 -24.27
CA GLU A 118 -23.07 -7.41 -24.65
C GLU A 118 -24.17 -7.60 -23.60
N SER A 119 -24.02 -8.58 -22.70
CA SER A 119 -24.94 -8.86 -21.59
C SER A 119 -24.99 -7.78 -20.50
N ASP A 120 -24.01 -6.86 -20.43
CA ASP A 120 -23.90 -5.87 -19.36
C ASP A 120 -24.21 -4.44 -19.86
N ALA A 121 -25.47 -4.14 -20.09
CA ALA A 121 -25.92 -2.80 -20.52
C ALA A 121 -25.63 -1.68 -19.52
N MET A 122 -25.67 -1.97 -18.22
CA MET A 122 -25.46 -0.98 -17.14
C MET A 122 -24.05 -0.36 -17.11
N PRO A 123 -22.94 -1.11 -17.25
CA PRO A 123 -21.61 -0.52 -17.32
C PRO A 123 -21.39 0.39 -18.52
N ARG A 124 -21.95 0.04 -19.69
CA ARG A 124 -21.82 0.85 -20.92
C ARG A 124 -22.51 2.21 -20.80
N GLU A 125 -23.72 2.26 -20.24
CA GLU A 125 -24.46 3.52 -20.05
C GLU A 125 -23.74 4.43 -19.04
N ARG A 126 -23.18 3.84 -17.98
CA ARG A 126 -22.39 4.57 -16.99
C ARG A 126 -21.13 5.17 -17.64
N LEU A 127 -20.40 4.38 -18.44
CA LEU A 127 -19.23 4.84 -19.19
C LEU A 127 -19.57 6.00 -20.13
N ARG A 128 -20.68 5.89 -20.89
CA ARG A 128 -21.13 6.98 -21.74
C ARG A 128 -21.44 8.25 -20.96
N ARG A 129 -22.03 8.13 -19.77
CA ARG A 129 -22.33 9.27 -18.93
C ARG A 129 -21.05 9.92 -18.40
N GLU A 130 -20.08 9.14 -17.94
CA GLU A 130 -18.81 9.62 -17.44
C GLU A 130 -17.97 10.27 -18.55
N ALA A 131 -17.89 9.65 -19.73
CA ALA A 131 -17.20 10.24 -20.86
C ALA A 131 -17.86 11.55 -21.34
N ARG A 132 -19.20 11.64 -21.34
CA ARG A 132 -19.92 12.90 -21.64
C ARG A 132 -19.60 13.98 -20.62
N ALA A 133 -19.56 13.63 -19.33
CA ALA A 133 -19.18 14.57 -18.28
C ALA A 133 -17.73 15.05 -18.46
N ALA A 134 -16.79 14.13 -18.73
CA ALA A 134 -15.39 14.48 -18.99
C ALA A 134 -15.25 15.41 -20.23
N ALA A 135 -16.06 15.20 -21.27
CA ALA A 135 -16.05 16.04 -22.48
C ALA A 135 -16.56 17.48 -22.23
N THR A 136 -17.24 17.76 -21.12
CA THR A 136 -17.64 19.12 -20.75
C THR A 136 -16.52 19.94 -20.13
N ILE A 137 -15.42 19.31 -19.71
CA ILE A 137 -14.31 19.99 -19.08
C ILE A 137 -13.49 20.71 -20.15
N SER A 138 -13.48 22.03 -20.10
CA SER A 138 -12.65 22.87 -20.97
C SER A 138 -11.67 23.68 -20.14
N HIS A 139 -10.42 23.21 -20.07
CA HIS A 139 -9.37 23.88 -19.31
C HIS A 139 -7.99 23.60 -19.91
N PRO A 140 -7.08 24.60 -19.96
CA PRO A 140 -5.74 24.41 -20.57
C PRO A 140 -4.93 23.26 -19.99
N ALA A 141 -5.07 22.98 -18.71
CA ALA A 141 -4.35 21.90 -18.03
C ALA A 141 -5.09 20.53 -18.08
N VAL A 142 -6.19 20.39 -18.84
CA VAL A 142 -6.92 19.13 -19.06
C VAL A 142 -6.79 18.72 -20.52
N ALA A 143 -6.52 17.46 -20.79
CA ALA A 143 -6.58 16.92 -22.15
C ALA A 143 -8.05 16.83 -22.59
N THR A 144 -8.39 17.51 -23.68
CA THR A 144 -9.77 17.61 -24.16
C THR A 144 -10.24 16.26 -24.71
N VAL A 145 -11.38 15.77 -24.22
CA VAL A 145 -12.06 14.62 -24.82
C VAL A 145 -12.89 15.12 -26.02
N TYR A 146 -12.62 14.56 -27.20
CA TYR A 146 -13.29 14.97 -28.43
C TYR A 146 -14.52 14.15 -28.76
N ALA A 147 -14.43 12.83 -28.56
CA ALA A 147 -15.50 11.90 -28.86
C ALA A 147 -15.41 10.61 -28.04
N LEU A 148 -16.56 9.99 -27.80
CA LEU A 148 -16.72 8.61 -27.45
C LEU A 148 -17.42 7.92 -28.63
N GLU A 149 -16.74 6.97 -29.25
CA GLU A 149 -17.21 6.26 -30.43
C GLU A 149 -17.43 4.77 -30.11
N GLU A 150 -18.48 4.21 -30.65
CA GLU A 150 -18.69 2.76 -30.64
C GLU A 150 -18.54 2.25 -32.08
N ILE A 151 -17.51 1.44 -32.32
CA ILE A 151 -17.14 0.96 -33.64
C ILE A 151 -16.91 -0.54 -33.52
N ASP A 152 -17.65 -1.32 -34.32
CA ASP A 152 -17.61 -2.79 -34.34
C ASP A 152 -17.78 -3.42 -32.93
N GLY A 153 -18.71 -2.85 -32.12
CA GLY A 153 -19.01 -3.31 -30.78
C GLY A 153 -17.95 -2.95 -29.70
N ARG A 154 -16.90 -2.21 -30.07
CA ARG A 154 -15.85 -1.70 -29.20
C ARG A 154 -16.02 -0.22 -28.93
N LEU A 155 -15.67 0.20 -27.72
CA LEU A 155 -15.68 1.60 -27.32
C LEU A 155 -14.29 2.21 -27.44
N PHE A 156 -14.24 3.39 -28.06
CA PHE A 156 -13.04 4.19 -28.23
C PHE A 156 -13.25 5.60 -27.70
N ILE A 157 -12.27 6.13 -27.01
CA ILE A 157 -12.23 7.53 -26.59
C ILE A 157 -11.18 8.24 -27.46
N ALA A 158 -11.62 9.22 -28.22
CA ALA A 158 -10.74 10.12 -28.94
C ALA A 158 -10.52 11.39 -28.11
N SER A 159 -9.27 11.73 -27.83
CA SER A 159 -8.88 12.89 -27.04
C SER A 159 -7.72 13.65 -27.67
N GLU A 160 -7.39 14.79 -27.09
CA GLU A 160 -6.22 15.58 -27.44
C GLU A 160 -4.95 14.73 -27.37
N LEU A 161 -4.20 14.68 -28.45
CA LEU A 161 -2.85 14.11 -28.45
C LEU A 161 -1.89 15.14 -27.86
N VAL A 162 -1.44 14.90 -26.63
CA VAL A 162 -0.50 15.78 -25.96
C VAL A 162 0.92 15.28 -26.21
N GLU A 163 1.74 16.12 -26.81
CA GLU A 163 3.16 15.84 -27.01
C GLU A 163 3.95 16.30 -25.77
N GLY A 164 4.67 15.37 -25.15
CA GLY A 164 5.43 15.65 -23.93
C GLY A 164 5.91 14.39 -23.24
N HIS A 165 6.42 14.56 -22.03
CA HIS A 165 6.86 13.48 -21.16
C HIS A 165 5.94 13.34 -19.96
N THR A 166 5.72 12.12 -19.47
CA THR A 166 4.95 11.90 -18.26
C THR A 166 5.67 12.48 -17.04
N LEU A 167 4.92 12.94 -16.06
CA LEU A 167 5.48 13.37 -14.79
C LEU A 167 6.26 12.22 -14.11
N ARG A 168 5.85 10.96 -14.33
CA ARG A 168 6.59 9.77 -13.90
C ARG A 168 8.01 9.81 -14.42
N SER A 169 8.20 10.03 -15.71
CA SER A 169 9.53 10.07 -16.33
C SER A 169 10.41 11.22 -15.81
N HIS A 170 9.82 12.29 -15.30
CA HIS A 170 10.56 13.37 -14.64
C HIS A 170 10.98 12.96 -13.22
N ILE A 171 10.08 12.39 -12.43
CA ILE A 171 10.35 11.92 -11.06
C ILE A 171 11.42 10.83 -11.04
N ASP A 172 11.38 9.90 -12.00
CA ASP A 172 12.33 8.77 -12.09
C ASP A 172 13.76 9.23 -12.38
N ARG A 173 13.96 10.41 -12.96
CA ARG A 173 15.29 10.98 -13.19
C ARG A 173 15.90 11.58 -11.94
N ALA A 174 15.13 12.40 -11.22
CA ALA A 174 15.52 13.02 -9.96
C ALA A 174 14.31 13.67 -9.28
N PRO A 175 14.33 13.85 -7.94
CA PRO A 175 13.38 14.72 -7.26
C PRO A 175 13.37 16.12 -7.88
N LEU A 176 12.20 16.71 -7.97
CA LEU A 176 12.03 18.05 -8.54
C LEU A 176 12.38 19.12 -7.51
N GLU A 177 12.86 20.27 -8.01
CA GLU A 177 13.02 21.43 -7.17
C GLU A 177 11.67 21.86 -6.59
N ARG A 178 11.68 22.34 -5.32
CA ARG A 178 10.46 22.70 -4.58
C ARG A 178 9.54 23.64 -5.35
N ALA A 179 10.10 24.72 -5.92
CA ALA A 179 9.30 25.70 -6.68
C ALA A 179 8.65 25.06 -7.92
N GLN A 180 9.37 24.19 -8.62
CA GLN A 180 8.86 23.45 -9.77
C GLN A 180 7.78 22.46 -9.37
N ALA A 181 7.98 21.69 -8.30
CA ALA A 181 7.00 20.72 -7.81
C ALA A 181 5.70 21.42 -7.38
N LEU A 182 5.78 22.56 -6.68
CA LEU A 182 4.62 23.35 -6.27
C LEU A 182 3.90 23.96 -7.48
N ALA A 183 4.62 24.46 -8.49
CA ALA A 183 4.03 25.01 -9.71
C ALA A 183 3.25 23.92 -10.49
N ILE A 184 3.83 22.72 -10.66
CA ILE A 184 3.17 21.59 -11.30
C ILE A 184 1.93 21.19 -10.48
N ALA A 185 2.03 21.10 -9.15
CA ALA A 185 0.90 20.78 -8.29
C ALA A 185 -0.22 21.82 -8.39
N ALA A 186 0.11 23.12 -8.51
CA ALA A 186 -0.87 24.18 -8.72
C ALA A 186 -1.59 24.05 -10.07
N ASP A 187 -0.87 23.68 -11.14
CA ASP A 187 -1.49 23.44 -12.45
C ASP A 187 -2.43 22.23 -12.42
N ILE A 188 -2.02 21.14 -11.75
CA ILE A 188 -2.89 19.96 -11.53
C ILE A 188 -4.11 20.36 -10.69
N ALA A 189 -3.93 21.15 -9.62
CA ALA A 189 -5.04 21.61 -8.78
C ALA A 189 -6.03 22.50 -9.58
N ARG A 190 -5.56 23.34 -10.53
CA ARG A 190 -6.43 24.09 -11.47
C ARG A 190 -7.24 23.16 -12.36
N ALA A 191 -6.63 22.09 -12.88
CA ALA A 191 -7.33 21.07 -13.65
C ALA A 191 -8.40 20.38 -12.81
N LEU A 192 -8.09 20.01 -11.55
CA LEU A 192 -9.05 19.41 -10.62
C LEU A 192 -10.19 20.38 -10.29
N CYS A 193 -9.93 21.69 -10.09
CA CYS A 193 -11.00 22.67 -9.90
C CYS A 193 -11.98 22.67 -11.07
N ALA A 194 -11.47 22.71 -12.31
CA ALA A 194 -12.33 22.71 -13.48
C ALA A 194 -13.16 21.43 -13.61
N ALA A 195 -12.58 20.28 -13.26
CA ALA A 195 -13.28 18.99 -13.29
C ALA A 195 -14.35 18.91 -12.18
N HIS A 196 -14.00 19.30 -10.95
CA HIS A 196 -14.93 19.26 -9.82
C HIS A 196 -16.10 20.24 -9.99
N ASP A 197 -15.86 21.41 -10.59
CA ASP A 197 -16.91 22.37 -10.94
C ASP A 197 -17.88 21.79 -12.01
N ALA A 198 -17.40 20.89 -12.87
CA ALA A 198 -18.22 20.11 -13.84
C ALA A 198 -18.82 18.82 -13.22
N GLY A 199 -18.63 18.58 -11.92
CA GLY A 199 -19.12 17.38 -11.23
C GLY A 199 -18.34 16.10 -11.55
N VAL A 200 -17.12 16.23 -12.08
CA VAL A 200 -16.24 15.11 -12.44
C VAL A 200 -15.13 14.96 -11.42
N ILE A 201 -14.96 13.75 -10.88
CA ILE A 201 -13.86 13.36 -10.00
C ILE A 201 -12.90 12.50 -10.82
N HIS A 202 -11.58 12.72 -10.71
CA HIS A 202 -10.59 12.01 -11.51
C HIS A 202 -10.42 10.55 -11.10
N ARG A 203 -10.28 10.28 -9.81
CA ARG A 203 -10.19 8.95 -9.16
C ARG A 203 -8.99 8.08 -9.50
N ASP A 204 -8.18 8.43 -10.50
CA ASP A 204 -6.94 7.72 -10.88
C ASP A 204 -5.82 8.73 -11.17
N LEU A 205 -5.72 9.78 -10.35
CA LEU A 205 -4.63 10.75 -10.47
C LEU A 205 -3.32 10.12 -10.02
N LYS A 206 -2.36 10.10 -10.96
CA LYS A 206 -1.00 9.55 -10.74
C LYS A 206 -0.02 10.18 -11.73
N PRO A 207 1.29 10.09 -11.50
CA PRO A 207 2.28 10.73 -12.37
C PRO A 207 2.25 10.28 -13.84
N GLU A 208 1.76 9.07 -14.11
CA GLU A 208 1.59 8.53 -15.47
C GLU A 208 0.48 9.27 -16.25
N ASN A 209 -0.53 9.80 -15.54
CA ASN A 209 -1.68 10.51 -16.10
C ASN A 209 -1.45 12.03 -16.15
N VAL A 210 -0.24 12.51 -15.91
CA VAL A 210 0.16 13.91 -16.01
C VAL A 210 1.28 14.04 -17.02
N LEU A 211 1.08 14.84 -18.06
CA LEU A 211 2.08 15.15 -19.08
C LEU A 211 2.62 16.56 -18.89
N ILE A 212 3.91 16.72 -19.14
CA ILE A 212 4.59 18.02 -19.22
C ILE A 212 5.03 18.20 -20.68
N THR A 213 4.49 19.20 -21.33
CA THR A 213 4.82 19.52 -22.73
C THR A 213 6.23 20.10 -22.84
N ALA A 214 6.79 20.16 -24.05
CA ALA A 214 8.09 20.80 -24.29
C ALA A 214 8.11 22.29 -23.87
N GLY A 215 6.96 22.96 -23.87
CA GLY A 215 6.81 24.33 -23.38
C GLY A 215 6.63 24.46 -21.87
N GLY A 216 6.67 23.35 -21.11
CA GLY A 216 6.51 23.33 -19.66
C GLY A 216 5.04 23.35 -19.18
N ALA A 217 4.06 23.32 -20.09
CA ALA A 217 2.65 23.28 -19.71
C ALA A 217 2.26 21.90 -19.19
N VAL A 218 1.49 21.88 -18.10
CA VAL A 218 0.96 20.64 -17.50
C VAL A 218 -0.36 20.28 -18.16
N LYS A 219 -0.55 18.99 -18.46
CA LYS A 219 -1.78 18.40 -18.99
C LYS A 219 -2.14 17.16 -18.18
N VAL A 220 -3.32 17.15 -17.59
CA VAL A 220 -3.90 16.00 -16.88
C VAL A 220 -4.76 15.21 -17.86
N LEU A 221 -4.55 13.90 -17.89
CA LEU A 221 -5.21 12.94 -18.81
C LEU A 221 -6.29 12.15 -18.07
N ASP A 222 -7.20 11.53 -18.80
CA ASP A 222 -8.08 10.43 -18.37
C ASP A 222 -9.00 10.73 -17.17
N PHE A 223 -9.67 11.89 -17.16
CA PHE A 223 -10.63 12.24 -16.11
C PHE A 223 -11.85 11.30 -16.09
N GLY A 224 -12.16 10.75 -14.91
CA GLY A 224 -13.44 10.12 -14.56
C GLY A 224 -13.72 8.74 -15.19
N ILE A 225 -12.84 8.21 -16.05
CA ILE A 225 -13.09 6.97 -16.82
C ILE A 225 -12.83 5.70 -16.00
N ALA A 226 -12.08 5.82 -14.89
CA ALA A 226 -11.59 4.68 -14.10
C ALA A 226 -12.68 3.94 -13.31
N GLN A 227 -13.81 4.55 -12.98
CA GLN A 227 -14.83 3.91 -12.12
C GLN A 227 -15.60 2.78 -12.82
N VAL A 228 -15.75 2.84 -14.13
CA VAL A 228 -16.46 1.79 -14.90
C VAL A 228 -15.63 0.52 -15.01
N GLU A 229 -14.31 0.69 -15.09
CA GLU A 229 -13.37 -0.40 -15.22
C GLU A 229 -13.24 -1.18 -13.90
N SER A 230 -13.27 -0.51 -12.73
CA SER A 230 -13.20 -1.19 -11.43
C SER A 230 -14.37 -2.15 -11.20
N VAL A 231 -15.58 -1.82 -11.67
CA VAL A 231 -16.77 -2.69 -11.55
C VAL A 231 -16.72 -3.85 -12.54
N ALA A 232 -16.26 -3.63 -13.76
CA ALA A 232 -16.08 -4.68 -14.77
C ALA A 232 -14.96 -5.66 -14.38
N MET A 233 -13.86 -5.13 -13.84
CA MET A 233 -12.69 -5.92 -13.45
C MET A 233 -12.85 -6.67 -12.13
N THR A 234 -13.66 -6.21 -11.17
CA THR A 234 -13.97 -6.96 -9.94
C THR A 234 -14.63 -8.31 -10.24
N ARG A 235 -15.23 -8.47 -11.40
CA ARG A 235 -15.80 -9.76 -11.88
C ARG A 235 -14.81 -10.61 -12.68
N LEU A 236 -13.73 -10.05 -13.20
CA LEU A 236 -12.77 -10.73 -14.07
C LEU A 236 -11.43 -11.05 -13.41
N THR A 237 -11.15 -10.48 -12.22
CA THR A 237 -9.89 -10.73 -11.52
C THR A 237 -9.91 -12.08 -10.83
N ARG A 238 -9.07 -13.00 -11.32
CA ARG A 238 -8.56 -14.11 -10.53
C ARG A 238 -7.92 -13.55 -9.26
N PRO A 239 -8.05 -14.23 -8.09
CA PRO A 239 -7.36 -13.83 -6.87
C PRO A 239 -5.85 -13.68 -7.15
N GLY A 240 -5.32 -12.46 -7.03
CA GLY A 240 -3.89 -12.17 -7.25
C GLY A 240 -3.56 -11.16 -8.36
N ALA A 241 -4.49 -10.78 -9.23
CA ALA A 241 -4.25 -9.72 -10.21
C ALA A 241 -4.63 -8.35 -9.61
N ALA A 242 -3.64 -7.58 -9.18
CA ALA A 242 -3.82 -6.20 -8.75
C ALA A 242 -4.17 -5.32 -9.97
N VAL A 243 -5.43 -4.90 -10.04
CA VAL A 243 -5.93 -4.02 -11.09
C VAL A 243 -5.77 -2.58 -10.66
N GLY A 244 -4.99 -1.81 -11.38
CA GLY A 244 -4.64 -0.43 -11.05
C GLY A 244 -3.55 -0.36 -9.98
N THR A 245 -2.84 0.76 -9.92
CA THR A 245 -1.82 0.95 -8.88
C THR A 245 -2.51 1.49 -7.62
N PRO A 246 -2.84 0.67 -6.61
CA PRO A 246 -3.57 1.13 -5.42
C PRO A 246 -2.78 2.15 -4.59
N ALA A 247 -1.56 2.41 -5.01
CA ALA A 247 -0.61 3.28 -4.33
C ALA A 247 -1.09 4.73 -4.15
N TYR A 248 -1.86 5.27 -5.11
CA TYR A 248 -2.37 6.65 -5.07
C TYR A 248 -3.80 6.75 -4.54
N MET A 249 -4.45 5.60 -4.29
CA MET A 249 -5.82 5.57 -3.80
C MET A 249 -5.89 5.94 -2.32
N PRO A 250 -6.82 6.82 -1.92
CA PRO A 250 -7.03 7.12 -0.52
C PRO A 250 -7.64 5.92 0.22
N PRO A 251 -7.49 5.85 1.57
CA PRO A 251 -7.98 4.74 2.37
C PRO A 251 -9.46 4.42 2.17
N GLU A 252 -10.33 5.43 2.08
CA GLU A 252 -11.75 5.26 1.86
C GLU A 252 -12.07 4.59 0.51
N GLN A 253 -11.30 4.88 -0.53
CA GLN A 253 -11.47 4.25 -1.85
C GLN A 253 -11.03 2.79 -1.83
N LEU A 254 -9.93 2.48 -1.14
CA LEU A 254 -9.45 1.11 -0.95
C LEU A 254 -10.44 0.25 -0.16
N LEU A 255 -11.18 0.86 0.77
CA LEU A 255 -12.21 0.21 1.57
C LEU A 255 -13.57 0.13 0.86
N GLY A 256 -13.68 0.62 -0.38
CA GLY A 256 -14.93 0.61 -1.16
C GLY A 256 -16.00 1.57 -0.63
N ALA A 257 -15.63 2.55 0.20
CA ALA A 257 -16.55 3.58 0.67
C ALA A 257 -16.88 4.60 -0.44
N VAL A 258 -17.92 5.39 -0.21
CA VAL A 258 -18.29 6.48 -1.14
C VAL A 258 -17.16 7.52 -1.14
N THR A 259 -16.57 7.72 -2.31
CA THR A 259 -15.48 8.69 -2.50
C THR A 259 -16.01 9.99 -3.13
N ASP A 260 -15.56 11.12 -2.62
CA ASP A 260 -15.83 12.46 -3.14
C ASP A 260 -14.57 13.11 -3.76
N ALA A 261 -14.65 14.39 -4.08
CA ALA A 261 -13.56 15.17 -4.67
C ALA A 261 -12.27 15.19 -3.84
N ARG A 262 -12.34 14.91 -2.53
CA ARG A 262 -11.18 14.84 -1.63
C ARG A 262 -10.29 13.62 -1.87
N ALA A 263 -10.77 12.64 -2.65
CA ALA A 263 -9.94 11.55 -3.13
C ALA A 263 -8.83 12.03 -4.08
N ASP A 264 -9.16 12.97 -4.98
CA ASP A 264 -8.19 13.57 -5.90
C ASP A 264 -7.17 14.45 -5.14
N ILE A 265 -7.60 15.10 -4.06
CA ILE A 265 -6.73 15.88 -3.18
C ILE A 265 -5.69 14.99 -2.51
N TYR A 266 -6.12 13.81 -2.01
CA TYR A 266 -5.19 12.82 -1.46
C TYR A 266 -4.18 12.37 -2.51
N ALA A 267 -4.65 11.99 -3.70
CA ALA A 267 -3.79 11.54 -4.79
C ALA A 267 -2.77 12.62 -5.20
N LEU A 268 -3.20 13.90 -5.30
CA LEU A 268 -2.28 15.02 -5.56
C LEU A 268 -1.25 15.20 -4.44
N GLY A 269 -1.63 14.97 -3.18
CA GLY A 269 -0.70 14.99 -2.05
C GLY A 269 0.37 13.90 -2.14
N VAL A 270 0.00 12.69 -2.59
CA VAL A 270 0.94 11.60 -2.86
C VAL A 270 1.89 11.98 -4.01
N VAL A 271 1.34 12.49 -5.13
CA VAL A 271 2.13 12.94 -6.28
C VAL A 271 3.10 14.06 -5.90
N LEU A 272 2.65 15.06 -5.13
CA LEU A 272 3.51 16.15 -4.65
C LEU A 272 4.64 15.62 -3.75
N THR A 273 4.34 14.66 -2.89
CA THR A 273 5.36 14.00 -2.07
C THR A 273 6.41 13.30 -2.91
N GLU A 274 5.99 12.58 -3.95
CA GLU A 274 6.93 11.92 -4.87
C GLU A 274 7.77 12.92 -5.66
N MET A 275 7.16 14.00 -6.17
CA MET A 275 7.91 15.06 -6.85
C MET A 275 9.03 15.63 -5.98
N LEU A 276 8.73 15.89 -4.70
CA LEU A 276 9.69 16.50 -3.77
C LEU A 276 10.78 15.55 -3.27
N THR A 277 10.50 14.25 -3.23
CA THR A 277 11.37 13.28 -2.54
C THR A 277 11.91 12.18 -3.45
N GLY A 278 11.37 12.04 -4.67
CA GLY A 278 11.65 10.92 -5.57
C GLY A 278 11.11 9.57 -5.08
N LEU A 279 10.36 9.54 -3.96
CA LEU A 279 9.90 8.31 -3.34
C LEU A 279 8.41 8.37 -3.01
N HIS A 280 7.71 7.28 -3.27
CA HIS A 280 6.31 7.15 -2.89
C HIS A 280 6.14 7.11 -1.35
N PRO A 281 5.14 7.79 -0.76
CA PRO A 281 4.95 7.85 0.72
C PRO A 281 4.83 6.49 1.39
N LEU A 282 4.30 5.48 0.71
CA LEU A 282 4.11 4.13 1.24
C LEU A 282 5.29 3.18 1.00
N THR A 283 6.44 3.68 0.49
CA THR A 283 7.63 2.84 0.28
C THR A 283 8.13 2.30 1.63
N PRO A 284 8.27 0.96 1.81
CA PRO A 284 8.75 0.37 3.05
C PRO A 284 10.16 0.86 3.42
N GLY A 285 10.43 1.02 4.70
CA GLY A 285 11.75 1.45 5.21
C GLY A 285 12.05 2.94 5.05
N ARG A 286 11.12 3.72 4.55
CA ARG A 286 11.27 5.16 4.40
C ARG A 286 11.20 5.88 5.75
N ARG A 287 12.07 6.87 5.93
CA ARG A 287 11.92 7.88 6.98
C ARG A 287 10.62 8.66 6.75
N PRO A 288 9.85 9.01 7.80
CA PRO A 288 8.73 9.91 7.66
C PRO A 288 9.15 11.15 6.85
N MET A 289 8.28 11.61 5.96
CA MET A 289 8.55 12.81 5.17
C MET A 289 8.88 13.96 6.13
N PRO A 290 9.99 14.70 5.93
CA PRO A 290 10.26 15.87 6.74
C PRO A 290 9.08 16.84 6.63
N VAL A 291 8.55 17.32 7.76
CA VAL A 291 7.49 18.36 7.80
C VAL A 291 7.90 19.58 6.98
N SER A 292 9.21 19.83 6.87
CA SER A 292 9.80 20.88 6.03
C SER A 292 9.67 20.64 4.51
N ALA A 293 9.32 19.43 4.05
CA ALA A 293 9.20 19.19 2.61
C ALA A 293 7.96 19.85 2.03
N SER A 294 6.80 19.70 2.67
CA SER A 294 5.59 20.50 2.42
C SER A 294 4.50 20.16 3.43
N GLU A 295 4.07 21.12 4.22
CA GLU A 295 2.86 21.02 5.06
C GLU A 295 1.61 20.79 4.20
N ILE A 296 1.60 21.34 2.99
CA ILE A 296 0.52 21.15 2.02
C ILE A 296 0.37 19.67 1.66
N ALA A 297 1.48 19.00 1.25
CA ALA A 297 1.45 17.60 0.90
C ALA A 297 1.00 16.73 2.10
N TRP A 298 1.48 17.05 3.30
CA TRP A 298 1.09 16.34 4.52
C TRP A 298 -0.40 16.45 4.81
N ARG A 299 -0.99 17.66 4.69
CA ARG A 299 -2.43 17.86 4.89
C ARG A 299 -3.26 17.11 3.84
N CYS A 300 -2.80 17.04 2.60
CA CYS A 300 -3.49 16.29 1.55
C CYS A 300 -3.60 14.79 1.85
N ILE A 301 -2.53 14.16 2.37
CA ILE A 301 -2.45 12.70 2.57
C ILE A 301 -2.98 12.22 3.93
N GLN A 302 -3.75 13.04 4.65
CA GLN A 302 -4.42 12.61 5.88
C GLN A 302 -5.37 11.45 5.59
N SER A 303 -5.39 10.45 6.49
CA SER A 303 -6.27 9.29 6.35
C SER A 303 -7.75 9.66 6.41
N ASP A 304 -8.08 10.62 7.31
CA ASP A 304 -9.41 11.17 7.46
C ASP A 304 -9.65 12.27 6.42
N PRO A 305 -10.64 12.13 5.51
CA PRO A 305 -10.97 13.15 4.51
C PRO A 305 -11.30 14.53 5.12
N ASP A 306 -11.86 14.57 6.34
CA ASP A 306 -12.22 15.83 6.98
C ASP A 306 -11.00 16.65 7.44
N GLN A 307 -9.84 16.02 7.57
CA GLN A 307 -8.58 16.67 7.91
C GLN A 307 -7.79 17.17 6.69
N ARG A 308 -8.23 16.83 5.48
CA ARG A 308 -7.63 17.30 4.22
C ARG A 308 -8.12 18.72 3.88
N TYR A 309 -7.65 19.25 2.76
CA TYR A 309 -8.31 20.39 2.10
C TYR A 309 -9.71 19.95 1.66
N GLN A 310 -10.72 20.80 1.86
CA GLN A 310 -12.10 20.42 1.58
C GLN A 310 -12.51 20.63 0.13
N SER A 311 -11.67 21.31 -0.66
CA SER A 311 -11.85 21.46 -2.11
C SER A 311 -10.50 21.62 -2.81
N ALA A 312 -10.47 21.30 -4.12
CA ALA A 312 -9.30 21.58 -4.95
C ALA A 312 -8.98 23.08 -4.99
N ARG A 313 -9.98 23.95 -4.82
CA ARG A 313 -9.83 25.41 -4.76
C ARG A 313 -9.11 25.86 -3.49
N GLU A 314 -9.43 25.27 -2.33
CA GLU A 314 -8.71 25.53 -1.08
C GLU A 314 -7.24 25.10 -1.19
N LEU A 315 -6.99 23.92 -1.76
CA LEU A 315 -5.64 23.42 -2.02
C LEU A 315 -4.86 24.33 -2.98
N LEU A 316 -5.50 24.75 -4.08
CA LEU A 316 -4.88 25.66 -5.06
C LEU A 316 -4.46 26.98 -4.40
N ALA A 317 -5.34 27.57 -3.59
CA ALA A 317 -5.02 28.80 -2.88
C ALA A 317 -3.82 28.63 -1.93
N ALA A 318 -3.70 27.49 -1.26
CA ALA A 318 -2.54 27.19 -0.41
C ALA A 318 -1.25 27.03 -1.23
N LEU A 319 -1.30 26.34 -2.38
CA LEU A 319 -0.15 26.19 -3.29
C LEU A 319 0.31 27.56 -3.86
N GLU A 320 -0.63 28.39 -4.31
CA GLU A 320 -0.33 29.72 -4.83
C GLU A 320 0.22 30.67 -3.75
N HIS A 321 -0.30 30.58 -2.54
CA HIS A 321 0.24 31.32 -1.40
C HIS A 321 1.70 30.94 -1.13
N GLU A 322 2.01 29.66 -1.12
CA GLU A 322 3.36 29.14 -0.88
C GLU A 322 4.34 29.51 -2.01
N LEU A 323 3.86 29.53 -3.26
CA LEU A 323 4.65 30.00 -4.42
C LEU A 323 4.94 31.50 -4.37
N ALA A 324 3.96 32.30 -3.92
CA ALA A 324 4.10 33.75 -3.82
C ALA A 324 4.98 34.17 -2.63
N HIS A 325 5.03 33.35 -1.59
CA HIS A 325 5.77 33.60 -0.36
C HIS A 325 6.74 32.46 -0.10
N PRO A 326 7.74 32.23 -0.97
CA PRO A 326 8.73 31.20 -0.70
C PRO A 326 9.33 31.51 0.68
N PRO A 327 9.50 30.50 1.56
CA PRO A 327 10.11 30.70 2.87
C PRO A 327 11.42 31.41 2.63
N GLY A 328 11.51 32.62 3.12
CA GLY A 328 12.47 33.65 2.69
C GLY A 328 13.88 33.11 2.72
N ALA A 329 14.72 33.64 1.83
CA ALA A 329 16.18 33.70 1.97
C ALA A 329 16.58 34.50 3.24
N ALA A 330 15.82 34.42 4.31
CA ALA A 330 16.05 35.00 5.61
C ALA A 330 16.46 33.92 6.57
N VAL A 331 17.69 34.06 6.96
CA VAL A 331 18.35 33.33 8.05
C VAL A 331 18.61 31.87 7.72
N ASN A 332 19.89 31.65 7.48
CA ASN A 332 20.59 30.41 7.81
C ASN A 332 20.30 30.05 9.28
N HIS A 333 19.04 29.76 9.58
CA HIS A 333 18.76 28.81 10.62
C HIS A 333 19.33 27.54 10.05
N ALA A 334 20.52 27.16 10.54
CA ALA A 334 21.01 25.81 10.46
C ALA A 334 19.77 24.93 10.53
N ALA A 335 19.49 24.25 9.40
CA ALA A 335 18.32 23.41 9.29
C ALA A 335 18.18 22.74 10.64
N PRO A 336 17.09 22.93 11.38
CA PRO A 336 17.01 22.29 12.68
C PRO A 336 17.39 20.87 12.33
N GLU A 337 18.57 20.44 12.79
CA GLU A 337 18.99 19.06 12.59
C GLU A 337 17.74 18.30 12.94
N ILE A 338 17.05 17.77 11.90
CA ILE A 338 15.94 16.89 12.11
C ILE A 338 16.64 15.70 12.73
N ARG A 339 16.85 15.81 14.03
CA ARG A 339 17.01 14.63 14.84
C ARG A 339 15.74 13.88 14.58
N ALA A 340 15.78 13.06 13.52
CA ALA A 340 14.84 11.97 13.34
C ALA A 340 14.62 11.51 14.77
N GLU A 341 13.38 11.51 15.28
CA GLU A 341 13.12 11.09 16.63
C GLU A 341 13.53 9.60 16.70
N PRO A 342 14.80 9.27 17.01
CA PRO A 342 15.23 7.90 17.19
C PRO A 342 14.47 7.30 18.35
N SER A 343 13.94 8.17 19.20
CA SER A 343 13.22 7.92 20.41
C SER A 343 11.90 7.18 20.20
N ARG A 344 11.08 7.54 19.17
CA ARG A 344 9.82 6.85 18.95
C ARG A 344 10.03 5.47 18.33
N TRP A 345 10.94 5.35 17.35
CA TRP A 345 11.33 4.06 16.79
C TRP A 345 11.92 3.13 17.85
N TRP A 346 12.79 3.65 18.74
CA TRP A 346 13.36 2.89 19.85
C TRP A 346 12.29 2.43 20.83
N TRP A 347 11.31 3.27 21.13
CA TRP A 347 10.19 2.89 21.98
C TRP A 347 9.33 1.79 21.33
N GLU A 348 8.97 1.93 20.05
CA GLU A 348 8.22 0.91 19.29
C GLU A 348 9.00 -0.41 19.20
N PHE A 349 10.29 -0.34 18.89
CA PHE A 349 11.18 -1.50 18.85
C PHE A 349 11.23 -2.19 20.23
N HIS A 350 11.34 -1.43 21.30
CA HIS A 350 11.35 -1.96 22.66
C HIS A 350 10.06 -2.70 23.00
N GLN A 351 8.88 -2.16 22.61
CA GLN A 351 7.60 -2.83 22.81
C GLN A 351 7.54 -4.19 22.08
N ALA A 352 7.99 -4.24 20.83
CA ALA A 352 8.03 -5.46 20.04
C ALA A 352 9.06 -6.48 20.61
N ALA A 353 10.27 -6.02 20.93
CA ALA A 353 11.33 -6.88 21.48
C ALA A 353 10.92 -7.48 22.84
N ALA A 354 10.33 -6.67 23.72
CA ALA A 354 9.81 -7.14 25.00
C ALA A 354 8.74 -8.23 24.78
N ALA A 355 7.78 -8.04 23.87
CA ALA A 355 6.76 -9.02 23.58
C ALA A 355 7.33 -10.39 23.13
N VAL A 356 8.40 -10.37 22.31
CA VAL A 356 9.11 -11.60 21.89
C VAL A 356 9.78 -12.28 23.09
N VAL A 357 10.49 -11.52 23.94
CA VAL A 357 11.16 -12.06 25.13
C VAL A 357 10.15 -12.71 26.08
N TYR A 358 8.99 -12.05 26.32
CA TYR A 358 7.94 -12.62 27.17
C TYR A 358 7.43 -13.96 26.60
N GLY A 359 7.19 -14.03 25.29
CA GLY A 359 6.76 -15.27 24.64
C GLY A 359 7.79 -16.40 24.77
N VAL A 360 9.05 -16.11 24.45
CA VAL A 360 10.14 -17.09 24.49
C VAL A 360 10.36 -17.62 25.92
N MET A 361 10.28 -16.76 26.94
CA MET A 361 10.55 -17.14 28.33
C MET A 361 9.42 -17.94 29.00
N THR A 362 8.26 -18.10 28.37
CA THR A 362 7.24 -19.04 28.85
C THR A 362 7.72 -20.48 28.79
N TRP A 363 8.57 -20.84 27.82
CA TRP A 363 9.12 -22.19 27.70
C TRP A 363 10.06 -22.59 28.86
N PRO A 364 11.11 -21.81 29.22
CA PRO A 364 11.91 -22.07 30.40
C PRO A 364 11.09 -22.12 31.70
N ALA A 365 10.08 -21.25 31.84
CA ALA A 365 9.20 -21.27 33.01
C ALA A 365 8.34 -22.55 33.05
N TRP A 366 7.92 -23.09 31.93
CA TRP A 366 7.26 -24.40 31.85
C TRP A 366 8.15 -25.54 32.33
N ILE A 367 9.44 -25.55 31.93
CA ILE A 367 10.41 -26.54 32.40
C ILE A 367 10.61 -26.41 33.89
N ALA A 368 10.82 -25.20 34.41
CA ALA A 368 10.98 -24.94 35.81
C ALA A 368 9.79 -25.42 36.67
N ARG A 369 8.55 -25.25 36.16
CA ARG A 369 7.34 -25.82 36.78
C ARG A 369 7.48 -27.32 37.06
N GLY A 370 7.99 -28.08 36.07
CA GLY A 370 8.18 -29.52 36.21
C GLY A 370 9.22 -29.90 37.26
N VAL A 371 10.27 -29.08 37.39
CA VAL A 371 11.37 -29.28 38.38
C VAL A 371 10.92 -28.93 39.81
N ILE A 372 10.22 -27.78 39.97
CA ILE A 372 9.70 -27.33 41.26
C ILE A 372 8.60 -28.26 41.78
N GLY A 373 7.74 -28.71 40.84
CA GLY A 373 6.64 -29.63 41.13
C GLY A 373 5.49 -29.03 41.95
N GLY A 374 4.45 -29.83 42.17
CA GLY A 374 3.35 -29.54 43.09
C GLY A 374 2.61 -28.23 42.80
N ARG A 375 1.95 -27.68 43.84
CA ARG A 375 1.15 -26.44 43.74
C ARG A 375 2.02 -25.21 43.51
N GLN A 376 3.26 -25.19 44.02
CA GLN A 376 4.16 -24.04 43.88
C GLN A 376 4.64 -23.85 42.43
N GLY A 377 5.09 -24.92 41.76
CA GLY A 377 5.50 -24.87 40.39
C GLY A 377 4.33 -24.45 39.44
N ASN A 378 3.13 -24.95 39.73
CA ASN A 378 1.93 -24.56 38.94
C ASN A 378 1.59 -23.07 39.19
N ALA A 379 1.59 -22.59 40.39
CA ALA A 379 1.26 -21.19 40.73
C ALA A 379 2.27 -20.23 40.09
N MET A 380 3.57 -20.55 40.16
CA MET A 380 4.60 -19.76 39.50
C MET A 380 4.43 -19.70 38.00
N PHE A 381 4.22 -20.83 37.37
CA PHE A 381 3.99 -20.87 35.90
C PHE A 381 2.76 -20.09 35.47
N VAL A 382 1.64 -20.21 36.21
CA VAL A 382 0.42 -19.43 35.95
C VAL A 382 0.69 -17.94 36.11
N ALA A 383 1.47 -17.53 37.11
CA ALA A 383 1.85 -16.13 37.30
C ALA A 383 2.67 -15.60 36.10
N VAL A 384 3.72 -16.34 35.67
CA VAL A 384 4.52 -15.97 34.48
C VAL A 384 3.65 -15.90 33.22
N LEU A 385 2.81 -16.91 32.99
CA LEU A 385 1.96 -16.97 31.78
C LEU A 385 0.92 -15.83 31.77
N SER A 386 0.25 -15.58 32.88
CA SER A 386 -0.75 -14.51 32.97
C SER A 386 -0.09 -13.14 32.79
N ALA A 387 1.07 -12.91 33.43
CA ALA A 387 1.82 -11.68 33.28
C ALA A 387 2.30 -11.49 31.82
N ALA A 388 2.80 -12.54 31.17
CA ALA A 388 3.21 -12.51 29.77
C ALA A 388 2.04 -12.15 28.85
N ILE A 389 0.86 -12.80 29.00
CA ILE A 389 -0.33 -12.52 28.20
C ILE A 389 -0.74 -11.05 28.34
N VAL A 390 -0.84 -10.52 29.56
CA VAL A 390 -1.23 -9.13 29.79
C VAL A 390 -0.20 -8.18 29.21
N ALA A 391 1.09 -8.38 29.48
CA ALA A 391 2.15 -7.52 29.00
C ALA A 391 2.25 -7.50 27.47
N VAL A 392 2.19 -8.67 26.82
CA VAL A 392 2.25 -8.79 25.36
C VAL A 392 1.03 -8.13 24.70
N THR A 393 -0.18 -8.42 25.20
CA THR A 393 -1.41 -7.86 24.63
C THR A 393 -1.42 -6.32 24.71
N LEU A 394 -1.06 -5.76 25.86
CA LEU A 394 -1.03 -4.30 26.02
C LEU A 394 0.07 -3.65 25.18
N ARG A 395 1.26 -4.25 25.10
CA ARG A 395 2.35 -3.74 24.27
C ARG A 395 2.04 -3.79 22.78
N LEU A 396 1.47 -4.88 22.30
CA LEU A 396 1.03 -4.99 20.91
C LEU A 396 -0.11 -4.01 20.60
N HIS A 397 -1.05 -3.82 21.54
CA HIS A 397 -2.08 -2.79 21.39
C HIS A 397 -1.46 -1.38 21.31
N LEU A 398 -0.51 -1.03 22.16
CA LEU A 398 0.17 0.27 22.09
C LEU A 398 1.02 0.42 20.82
N TRP A 399 1.69 -0.64 20.39
CA TRP A 399 2.42 -0.65 19.13
C TRP A 399 1.50 -0.47 17.93
N PHE A 400 0.34 -1.13 17.91
CA PHE A 400 -0.68 -0.95 16.89
C PHE A 400 -1.26 0.47 16.92
N THR A 401 -1.63 0.96 18.12
CA THR A 401 -2.18 2.31 18.30
C THR A 401 -1.18 3.39 17.86
N SER A 402 0.12 3.20 18.11
CA SER A 402 1.15 4.16 17.68
C SER A 402 1.22 4.30 16.16
N ARG A 403 0.88 3.25 15.42
CA ARG A 403 0.92 3.25 13.95
C ARG A 403 -0.40 3.61 13.30
N SER A 404 -1.50 3.12 13.86
CA SER A 404 -2.83 3.24 13.26
C SER A 404 -3.63 4.43 13.79
N TYR A 405 -3.43 4.79 15.08
CA TYR A 405 -4.19 5.83 15.78
C TYR A 405 -3.27 6.71 16.66
N PRO A 406 -2.32 7.46 16.05
CA PRO A 406 -1.32 8.21 16.83
C PRO A 406 -1.90 9.25 17.78
N ALA A 407 -3.06 9.82 17.45
CA ALA A 407 -3.76 10.80 18.28
C ALA A 407 -4.26 10.20 19.62
N GLU A 408 -4.61 8.92 19.63
CA GLU A 408 -5.13 8.23 20.80
C GLU A 408 -4.02 7.61 21.68
N LEU A 409 -2.79 7.56 21.16
CA LEU A 409 -1.67 6.90 21.84
C LEU A 409 -1.39 7.46 23.24
N GLY A 410 -1.53 8.77 23.44
CA GLY A 410 -1.34 9.41 24.73
C GLY A 410 -2.29 8.87 25.80
N TRP A 411 -3.57 8.79 25.47
CA TRP A 411 -4.62 8.26 26.33
C TRP A 411 -4.48 6.75 26.56
N ALA A 412 -4.27 5.98 25.49
CA ALA A 412 -4.09 4.53 25.56
C ALA A 412 -2.89 4.16 26.46
N ARG A 413 -1.77 4.89 26.33
CA ARG A 413 -0.56 4.71 27.13
C ARG A 413 -0.78 5.02 28.60
N ALA A 414 -1.44 6.14 28.92
CA ALA A 414 -1.74 6.50 30.30
C ALA A 414 -2.58 5.43 31.00
N ARG A 415 -3.53 4.84 30.29
CA ARG A 415 -4.43 3.79 30.80
C ARG A 415 -3.72 2.43 30.94
N ALA A 416 -2.83 2.08 30.03
CA ALA A 416 -2.10 0.81 30.03
C ALA A 416 -0.91 0.79 30.99
N ALA A 417 -0.32 1.95 31.32
CA ALA A 417 0.95 2.06 32.03
C ALA A 417 0.99 1.28 33.35
N ALA A 418 -0.01 1.44 34.21
CA ALA A 418 -0.07 0.76 35.51
C ALA A 418 -0.13 -0.77 35.35
N TRP A 419 -0.91 -1.25 34.37
CA TRP A 419 -1.06 -2.67 34.10
C TRP A 419 0.20 -3.29 33.50
N ILE A 420 0.91 -2.56 32.63
CA ILE A 420 2.19 -3.00 32.07
C ILE A 420 3.23 -3.12 33.18
N VAL A 421 3.36 -2.11 34.05
CA VAL A 421 4.31 -2.14 35.17
C VAL A 421 4.00 -3.28 36.12
N ALA A 422 2.73 -3.52 36.45
CA ALA A 422 2.32 -4.62 37.31
C ALA A 422 2.65 -6.00 36.67
N ALA A 423 2.34 -6.18 35.39
CA ALA A 423 2.64 -7.41 34.67
C ALA A 423 4.17 -7.65 34.56
N ASP A 424 4.95 -6.62 34.26
CA ASP A 424 6.41 -6.69 34.21
C ASP A 424 7.03 -7.07 35.55
N SER A 425 6.51 -6.48 36.63
CA SER A 425 6.98 -6.77 37.99
C SER A 425 6.70 -8.23 38.40
N VAL A 426 5.50 -8.72 38.10
CA VAL A 426 5.12 -10.12 38.36
C VAL A 426 5.96 -11.07 37.50
N PHE A 427 6.14 -10.77 36.23
CA PHE A 427 6.92 -11.59 35.28
C PHE A 427 8.40 -11.68 35.75
N ALA A 428 9.04 -10.54 35.99
CA ALA A 428 10.43 -10.47 36.43
C ALA A 428 10.63 -11.17 37.77
N GLY A 429 9.77 -10.88 38.76
CA GLY A 429 9.82 -11.49 40.07
C GLY A 429 9.63 -13.01 40.04
N ALA A 430 8.65 -13.50 39.27
CA ALA A 430 8.41 -14.93 39.13
C ALA A 430 9.55 -15.69 38.44
N LEU A 431 10.21 -15.08 37.43
CA LEU A 431 11.42 -15.67 36.83
C LEU A 431 12.60 -15.75 37.79
N VAL A 432 12.85 -14.68 38.56
CA VAL A 432 13.93 -14.68 39.55
C VAL A 432 13.67 -15.72 40.65
N VAL A 433 12.47 -15.75 41.22
CA VAL A 433 12.09 -16.75 42.25
C VAL A 433 12.16 -18.16 41.66
N GLY A 434 11.65 -18.38 40.47
CA GLY A 434 11.74 -19.67 39.80
C GLY A 434 13.17 -20.14 39.57
N GLY A 435 14.05 -19.22 39.11
CA GLY A 435 15.46 -19.49 38.96
C GLY A 435 16.17 -19.88 40.29
N VAL A 436 15.88 -19.16 41.36
CA VAL A 436 16.43 -19.48 42.71
C VAL A 436 15.96 -20.87 43.14
N LEU A 437 14.68 -21.21 42.95
CA LEU A 437 14.13 -22.50 43.40
C LEU A 437 14.66 -23.72 42.63
N ILE A 438 15.15 -23.54 41.40
CA ILE A 438 15.71 -24.62 40.59
C ILE A 438 17.24 -24.64 40.55
N GLY A 439 17.90 -23.70 41.29
CA GLY A 439 19.34 -23.49 41.23
C GLY A 439 20.17 -24.73 41.51
N ASP A 440 19.75 -25.52 42.48
CA ASP A 440 20.48 -26.76 42.88
C ASP A 440 20.25 -27.92 41.89
N THR A 441 19.13 -27.92 41.13
CA THR A 441 18.76 -29.05 40.27
C THR A 441 19.04 -28.78 38.79
N ARG A 442 18.97 -27.51 38.36
CA ARG A 442 19.18 -27.06 36.96
C ARG A 442 19.88 -25.70 36.94
N PRO A 443 21.19 -25.66 37.25
CA PRO A 443 21.92 -24.40 37.43
C PRO A 443 21.95 -23.53 36.15
N GLU A 444 22.09 -24.12 34.97
CA GLU A 444 22.09 -23.37 33.70
C GLU A 444 20.76 -22.66 33.44
N LEU A 445 19.65 -23.37 33.67
CA LEU A 445 18.29 -22.82 33.49
C LEU A 445 18.01 -21.76 34.57
N ALA A 446 18.50 -21.96 35.81
CA ALA A 446 18.39 -21.01 36.89
C ALA A 446 19.07 -19.67 36.55
N VAL A 447 20.33 -19.74 36.09
CA VAL A 447 21.09 -18.55 35.67
C VAL A 447 20.37 -17.82 34.54
N ALA A 448 19.88 -18.53 33.53
CA ALA A 448 19.15 -17.92 32.43
C ALA A 448 17.87 -17.22 32.90
N GLN A 449 17.08 -17.85 33.78
CA GLN A 449 15.84 -17.24 34.30
C GLN A 449 16.13 -16.02 35.19
N ILE A 450 17.11 -16.08 36.06
CA ILE A 450 17.50 -14.94 36.91
C ILE A 450 18.03 -13.79 36.06
N ALA A 451 18.89 -14.08 35.07
CA ALA A 451 19.45 -13.06 34.19
C ALA A 451 18.35 -12.33 33.39
N VAL A 452 17.39 -13.08 32.83
CA VAL A 452 16.27 -12.48 32.08
C VAL A 452 15.31 -11.74 33.02
N GLY A 453 15.02 -12.27 34.21
CA GLY A 453 14.18 -11.59 35.18
C GLY A 453 14.81 -10.25 35.65
N VAL A 454 16.11 -10.22 35.92
CA VAL A 454 16.84 -8.99 36.22
C VAL A 454 16.90 -8.05 35.02
N GLY A 455 17.17 -8.58 33.84
CA GLY A 455 17.17 -7.80 32.60
C GLY A 455 15.81 -7.16 32.28
N ALA A 456 14.72 -7.90 32.49
CA ALA A 456 13.35 -7.37 32.37
C ALA A 456 13.10 -6.26 33.39
N ALA A 457 13.53 -6.44 34.67
CA ALA A 457 13.40 -5.40 35.69
C ALA A 457 14.16 -4.12 35.31
N VAL A 458 15.37 -4.22 34.80
CA VAL A 458 16.16 -3.07 34.30
C VAL A 458 15.45 -2.42 33.12
N ALA A 459 14.93 -3.22 32.19
CA ALA A 459 14.24 -2.71 31.00
C ALA A 459 13.01 -1.87 31.37
N PHE A 460 12.14 -2.34 32.25
CA PHE A 460 10.94 -1.59 32.61
C PHE A 460 11.17 -0.47 33.63
N LEU A 461 12.18 -0.58 34.52
CA LEU A 461 12.47 0.48 35.48
C LEU A 461 13.30 1.63 34.91
N LEU A 462 14.22 1.34 34.00
CA LEU A 462 15.20 2.33 33.52
C LEU A 462 15.02 2.64 32.04
N ILE A 463 14.90 1.63 31.15
CA ILE A 463 14.93 1.81 29.71
C ILE A 463 13.58 2.33 29.22
N GLU A 464 12.48 1.69 29.59
CA GLU A 464 11.15 2.07 29.12
C GLU A 464 10.73 3.48 29.56
N PRO A 465 10.92 3.93 30.80
CA PRO A 465 10.65 5.31 31.18
C PRO A 465 11.58 6.33 30.50
N ALA A 466 12.83 5.96 30.21
CA ALA A 466 13.76 6.83 29.50
C ALA A 466 13.38 6.99 28.02
N THR A 467 13.12 5.88 27.35
CA THR A 467 12.69 5.87 25.94
C THR A 467 11.32 6.54 25.78
N ALA A 468 10.39 6.30 26.70
CA ALA A 468 9.09 6.95 26.71
C ALA A 468 9.19 8.47 26.94
N ARG A 469 10.02 8.92 27.86
CA ARG A 469 10.28 10.35 28.05
C ARG A 469 10.94 11.00 26.85
N ALA A 470 11.88 10.30 26.22
CA ALA A 470 12.52 10.79 25.01
C ALA A 470 11.56 10.86 23.82
N ALA A 471 10.66 9.85 23.66
CA ALA A 471 9.71 9.75 22.57
C ALA A 471 8.54 10.74 22.68
N PHE A 472 8.14 11.14 23.92
CA PHE A 472 6.89 11.88 24.16
C PHE A 472 7.10 13.15 24.99
N ARG A 473 8.31 13.69 25.05
CA ARG A 473 8.53 15.04 25.63
C ARG A 473 7.75 16.04 24.80
N SER A 474 6.63 16.56 25.32
CA SER A 474 6.00 17.75 24.78
C SER A 474 7.00 18.90 24.87
N LYS A 475 7.19 19.65 23.78
CA LYS A 475 7.85 20.94 23.79
C LYS A 475 6.92 21.93 24.53
N THR A 476 6.98 21.91 25.86
CA THR A 476 6.53 23.03 26.70
C THR A 476 7.80 23.70 27.20
N ALA A 477 8.25 24.66 26.45
CA ALA A 477 9.02 25.83 26.89
C ALA A 477 8.96 26.86 25.74
#